data_8724801804344ecde400a888cb0ba7e2
#
_entry.id   8724801804344ecde400a888cb0ba7e2
#
_cell.length_a   1.000
_cell.length_b   1.000
_cell.length_c   1.000
_cell.angle_alpha   90.00
_cell.angle_beta   90.00
_cell.angle_gamma   90.00
#
_symmetry.space_group_name_H-M   'P 1'
#
loop_
_entity.id
_entity.type
_entity.pdbx_description
1 polymer ?
#
loop_
_entity_poly.entity_id
_entity_poly.type
_entity_poly.pdbx_seq_one_letter_code
_entity_poly.pdbx_strand_id
1 'polypeptide(L)'
;MLACVIGGYHMPKFVIERELPGAGKLTAEDLQGISEKSNKVIADLGPDIRWLTSYVTENKIYCVYVAPDEDILFEHARCGGFPADVVTRVSAVIDPSTGE
;
A
#
# COMPACT_ATOMS: atom_id res chain seq x y z
N MET A 1 -12.48 3.43 -26.34
CA MET A 1 -11.95 3.48 -25.82
C MET A 1 -10.89 3.33 -25.80
N LEU A 2 -10.60 3.47 -26.08
CA LEU A 2 -9.55 3.31 -26.00
C LEU A 2 -9.08 3.37 -24.93
N ALA A 3 -9.71 3.72 -24.46
CA ALA A 3 -9.46 3.80 -23.13
C ALA A 3 -8.73 2.67 -22.69
N CYS A 4 -9.05 1.72 -23.21
CA CYS A 4 -8.40 0.60 -22.89
C CYS A 4 -7.04 0.70 -22.97
N VAL A 5 -6.74 1.38 -23.85
CA VAL A 5 -5.42 1.57 -23.97
C VAL A 5 -4.92 2.10 -22.73
N ILE A 6 -5.67 2.86 -22.13
CA ILE A 6 -5.30 3.37 -20.91
C ILE A 6 -5.06 2.27 -19.97
N GLY A 7 -5.76 1.23 -20.12
CA GLY A 7 -5.52 0.06 -19.32
C GLY A 7 -4.07 -0.38 -19.38
N GLY A 8 -3.41 -0.15 -20.47
CA GLY A 8 -2.01 -0.51 -20.59
C GLY A 8 -1.11 0.28 -19.68
N TYR A 9 -1.55 1.43 -19.22
CA TYR A 9 -0.78 2.25 -18.30
C TYR A 9 -1.32 2.16 -16.89
N HIS A 10 -2.36 1.41 -16.72
CA HIS A 10 -3.01 1.30 -15.43
C HIS A 10 -2.30 0.25 -14.60
N MET A 11 -1.66 0.68 -13.53
CA MET A 11 -1.02 -0.24 -12.62
C MET A 11 -2.03 -0.78 -11.62
N PRO A 12 -1.93 -2.06 -11.26
CA PRO A 12 -2.82 -2.65 -10.28
C PRO A 12 -2.70 -1.99 -8.92
N LYS A 13 -3.81 -2.00 -8.22
CA LYS A 13 -3.85 -1.54 -6.83
C LYS A 13 -3.85 -2.77 -5.92
N PHE A 14 -3.17 -2.67 -4.81
CA PHE A 14 -3.04 -3.75 -3.84
C PHE A 14 -3.36 -3.27 -2.45
N VAL A 15 -3.92 -4.16 -1.64
CA VAL A 15 -4.09 -3.93 -0.21
C VAL A 15 -3.14 -4.88 0.51
N ILE A 16 -2.31 -4.32 1.39
CA ILE A 16 -1.39 -5.11 2.20
C ILE A 16 -1.91 -5.09 3.63
N GLU A 17 -2.04 -6.27 4.22
CA GLU A 17 -2.38 -6.39 5.63
C GLU A 17 -1.10 -6.70 6.39
N ARG A 18 -0.85 -5.92 7.42
CA ARG A 18 0.33 -6.06 8.26
C ARG A 18 -0.13 -6.32 9.68
N GLU A 19 0.20 -7.49 10.21
CA GLU A 19 -0.07 -7.80 11.62
C GLU A 19 0.91 -7.02 12.48
N LEU A 20 0.41 -6.20 13.37
CA LEU A 20 1.23 -5.40 14.24
C LEU A 20 0.49 -5.19 15.55
N PRO A 21 0.63 -6.14 16.49
CA PRO A 21 -0.05 -6.03 17.77
C PRO A 21 0.26 -4.69 18.45
N GLY A 22 -0.77 -4.01 18.91
CA GLY A 22 -0.61 -2.70 19.55
C GLY A 22 -0.46 -1.54 18.58
N ALA A 23 -0.68 -1.75 17.28
CA ALA A 23 -0.56 -0.68 16.29
C ALA A 23 -1.38 0.56 16.64
N GLY A 24 -2.55 0.36 17.22
CA GLY A 24 -3.41 1.47 17.60
C GLY A 24 -2.87 2.35 18.72
N LYS A 25 -1.82 1.89 19.40
CA LYS A 25 -1.16 2.66 20.46
C LYS A 25 0.06 3.43 19.98
N LEU A 26 0.41 3.31 18.71
CA LEU A 26 1.53 4.05 18.16
C LEU A 26 1.24 5.54 18.24
N THR A 27 2.24 6.32 18.64
CA THR A 27 2.10 7.78 18.77
C THR A 27 2.20 8.43 17.39
N ALA A 28 1.82 9.70 17.31
CA ALA A 28 1.99 10.46 16.08
C ALA A 28 3.46 10.47 15.62
N GLU A 29 4.39 10.53 16.56
CA GLU A 29 5.82 10.50 16.25
C GLU A 29 6.23 9.14 15.68
N ASP A 30 5.72 8.06 16.27
CA ASP A 30 6.00 6.71 15.76
C ASP A 30 5.50 6.57 14.34
N LEU A 31 4.27 7.03 14.08
CA LEU A 31 3.66 6.94 12.76
C LEU A 31 4.41 7.80 11.75
N GLN A 32 4.89 8.96 12.16
CA GLN A 32 5.70 9.81 11.29
C GLN A 32 6.99 9.10 10.91
N GLY A 33 7.68 8.49 11.88
CA GLY A 33 8.92 7.78 11.61
C GLY A 33 8.73 6.61 10.67
N ILE A 34 7.66 5.85 10.85
CA ILE A 34 7.32 4.73 9.98
C ILE A 34 7.07 5.24 8.57
N SER A 35 6.32 6.33 8.44
CA SER A 35 5.99 6.92 7.14
C SER A 35 7.23 7.46 6.42
N GLU A 36 8.12 8.11 7.15
CA GLU A 36 9.37 8.59 6.58
C GLU A 36 10.22 7.45 6.05
N LYS A 37 10.30 6.36 6.81
CA LYS A 37 11.06 5.19 6.39
C LYS A 37 10.44 4.56 5.14
N SER A 38 9.13 4.45 5.10
CA SER A 38 8.43 3.91 3.94
C SER A 38 8.69 4.77 2.70
N ASN A 39 8.60 6.08 2.84
CA ASN A 39 8.85 7.00 1.73
C ASN A 39 10.27 6.86 1.21
N LYS A 40 11.24 6.67 2.10
CA LYS A 40 12.63 6.52 1.70
C LYS A 40 12.84 5.23 0.92
N VAL A 41 12.25 4.14 1.39
CA VAL A 41 12.36 2.85 0.70
C VAL A 41 11.71 2.93 -0.67
N ILE A 42 10.56 3.59 -0.76
CA ILE A 42 9.87 3.77 -2.04
C ILE A 42 10.74 4.56 -3.01
N ALA A 43 11.38 5.62 -2.53
CA ALA A 43 12.26 6.43 -3.37
C ALA A 43 13.42 5.61 -3.90
N ASP A 44 13.95 4.69 -3.08
CA ASP A 44 15.07 3.84 -3.48
C ASP A 44 14.65 2.76 -4.47
N LEU A 45 13.40 2.26 -4.37
CA LEU A 45 12.90 1.21 -5.26
C LEU A 45 12.49 1.73 -6.63
N GLY A 46 12.27 3.03 -6.75
CA GLY A 46 11.98 3.64 -8.03
C GLY A 46 10.55 4.13 -8.19
N PRO A 47 10.20 4.64 -9.39
CA PRO A 47 8.94 5.35 -9.59
C PRO A 47 7.72 4.44 -9.75
N ASP A 48 7.91 3.13 -9.84
CA ASP A 48 6.81 2.24 -10.17
C ASP A 48 5.93 1.85 -8.98
N ILE A 49 6.33 2.19 -7.76
CA ILE A 49 5.55 1.89 -6.57
C ILE A 49 5.03 3.19 -5.98
N ARG A 50 3.74 3.22 -5.65
CA ARG A 50 3.10 4.40 -5.06
C ARG A 50 2.32 3.97 -3.84
N TRP A 51 2.60 4.60 -2.73
CA TRP A 51 1.85 4.40 -1.51
C TRP A 51 0.72 5.43 -1.47
N LEU A 52 -0.52 4.98 -1.43
CA LEU A 52 -1.67 5.87 -1.45
C LEU A 52 -2.14 6.26 -0.05
N THR A 53 -2.30 5.28 0.82
CA THR A 53 -2.80 5.54 2.16
C THR A 53 -2.64 4.29 3.01
N SER A 54 -2.73 4.46 4.32
CA SER A 54 -2.75 3.34 5.26
C SER A 54 -3.76 3.62 6.35
N TYR A 55 -4.41 2.58 6.82
CA TYR A 55 -5.35 2.63 7.93
C TYR A 55 -4.75 1.87 9.10
N VAL A 56 -4.54 2.57 10.21
CA VAL A 56 -3.98 1.96 11.41
C VAL A 56 -5.14 1.55 12.30
N THR A 57 -5.23 0.27 12.59
CA THR A 57 -6.25 -0.25 13.50
C THR A 57 -5.58 -0.69 14.80
N GLU A 58 -6.34 -1.32 15.67
CA GLU A 58 -5.82 -1.68 16.98
C GLU A 58 -4.60 -2.61 16.90
N ASN A 59 -4.65 -3.60 16.00
CA ASN A 59 -3.59 -4.62 15.92
C ASN A 59 -3.12 -4.89 14.50
N LYS A 60 -3.54 -4.09 13.53
CA LYS A 60 -3.15 -4.25 12.13
C LYS A 60 -3.00 -2.91 11.45
N ILE A 61 -2.25 -2.90 10.37
CA ILE A 61 -2.22 -1.76 9.46
C ILE A 61 -2.61 -2.28 8.09
N TYR A 62 -3.53 -1.59 7.44
CA TYR A 62 -3.95 -1.89 6.06
C TYR A 62 -3.40 -0.82 5.17
N CYS A 63 -2.53 -1.19 4.23
CA CYS A 63 -1.87 -0.22 3.35
C CYS A 63 -2.35 -0.42 1.92
N VAL A 64 -2.58 0.68 1.22
CA VAL A 64 -3.03 0.65 -0.17
C VAL A 64 -1.90 1.19 -1.04
N TYR A 65 -1.49 0.38 -2.02
CA TYR A 65 -0.41 0.72 -2.95
C TYR A 65 -0.85 0.51 -4.39
N VAL A 66 -0.17 1.22 -5.28
CA VAL A 66 -0.24 0.96 -6.71
C VAL A 66 1.16 0.52 -7.12
N ALA A 67 1.27 -0.59 -7.81
CA ALA A 67 2.55 -1.18 -8.19
C ALA A 67 2.36 -2.09 -9.40
N PRO A 68 3.42 -2.38 -10.17
CA PRO A 68 3.29 -3.26 -11.32
C PRO A 68 2.96 -4.70 -10.96
N ASP A 69 3.45 -5.17 -9.83
CA ASP A 69 3.20 -6.53 -9.36
C ASP A 69 3.40 -6.63 -7.85
N GLU A 70 3.19 -7.82 -7.31
CA GLU A 70 3.33 -8.07 -5.89
C GLU A 70 4.79 -8.13 -5.44
N ASP A 71 5.68 -8.53 -6.33
CA ASP A 71 7.08 -8.73 -5.98
C ASP A 71 7.73 -7.46 -5.45
N ILE A 72 7.45 -6.33 -6.07
CA ILE A 72 8.03 -5.06 -5.64
C ILE A 72 7.49 -4.65 -4.26
N LEU A 73 6.26 -5.07 -3.95
CA LEU A 73 5.67 -4.78 -2.64
C LEU A 73 6.32 -5.62 -1.54
N PHE A 74 6.65 -6.88 -1.84
CA PHE A 74 7.39 -7.70 -0.90
C PHE A 74 8.81 -7.18 -0.72
N GLU A 75 9.42 -6.67 -1.79
CA GLU A 75 10.74 -6.07 -1.72
C GLU A 75 10.70 -4.81 -0.85
N HIS A 76 9.67 -3.98 -0.99
CA HIS A 76 9.48 -2.80 -0.15
C HIS A 76 9.38 -3.21 1.32
N ALA A 77 8.60 -4.24 1.61
CA ALA A 77 8.43 -4.72 2.98
C ALA A 77 9.76 -5.22 3.54
N ARG A 78 10.51 -5.97 2.73
CA ARG A 78 11.80 -6.51 3.15
C ARG A 78 12.79 -5.38 3.44
N CYS A 79 12.89 -4.41 2.53
CA CYS A 79 13.84 -3.31 2.68
C CYS A 79 13.51 -2.41 3.86
N GLY A 80 12.23 -2.24 4.14
CA GLY A 80 11.78 -1.39 5.24
C GLY A 80 11.69 -2.12 6.58
N GLY A 81 11.78 -3.44 6.56
CA GLY A 81 11.56 -4.23 7.77
C GLY A 81 10.11 -4.23 8.20
N PHE A 82 9.18 -4.03 7.25
CA PHE A 82 7.76 -4.03 7.55
C PHE A 82 7.17 -5.43 7.36
N PRO A 83 6.24 -5.87 8.22
CA PRO A 83 5.54 -7.11 7.95
C PRO A 83 4.64 -6.95 6.71
N ALA A 84 4.46 -8.02 5.97
CA ALA A 84 3.54 -8.06 4.83
C ALA A 84 2.88 -9.43 4.83
N ASP A 85 1.90 -9.59 5.72
CA ASP A 85 1.31 -10.89 5.96
C ASP A 85 0.40 -11.32 4.83
N VAL A 86 -0.36 -10.38 4.28
CA VAL A 86 -1.26 -10.65 3.16
C VAL A 86 -1.14 -9.52 2.17
N VAL A 87 -0.93 -9.86 0.90
CA VAL A 87 -0.93 -8.89 -0.20
C VAL A 87 -2.03 -9.34 -1.16
N THR A 88 -3.03 -8.48 -1.35
CA THR A 88 -4.19 -8.82 -2.17
C THR A 88 -4.37 -7.81 -3.28
N ARG A 89 -4.48 -8.29 -4.51
CA ARG A 89 -4.74 -7.41 -5.65
C ARG A 89 -6.20 -6.99 -5.63
N VAL A 90 -6.45 -5.71 -5.83
CA VAL A 90 -7.79 -5.15 -5.88
C VAL A 90 -8.37 -5.41 -7.26
N SER A 91 -9.57 -5.99 -7.29
CA SER A 91 -10.28 -6.25 -8.55
C SER A 91 -11.11 -5.08 -9.00
N ALA A 92 -11.72 -4.35 -8.06
CA ALA A 92 -12.56 -3.21 -8.36
C ALA A 92 -12.66 -2.30 -7.16
N VAL A 93 -12.92 -1.04 -7.41
CA VAL A 93 -13.14 -0.05 -6.35
C VAL A 93 -14.56 0.47 -6.52
N ILE A 94 -15.32 0.45 -5.45
CA ILE A 94 -16.69 0.98 -5.47
C ILE A 94 -16.85 2.03 -4.38
N ASP A 95 -17.78 2.92 -4.59
CA ASP A 95 -18.12 3.97 -3.61
C ASP A 95 -19.60 4.33 -3.80
N PRO A 96 -20.13 5.29 -3.02
CA PRO A 96 -21.56 5.64 -3.14
C PRO A 96 -22.00 6.00 -4.55
N SER A 97 -21.12 6.61 -5.34
CA SER A 97 -21.47 6.99 -6.70
C SER A 97 -21.67 5.78 -7.60
N THR A 98 -21.07 4.66 -7.26
CA THR A 98 -21.23 3.41 -8.04
C THR A 98 -22.69 2.97 -8.04
N GLY A 99 -23.44 3.31 -6.99
CA GLY A 99 -24.85 2.91 -6.86
C GLY A 99 -25.84 3.90 -7.42
N GLU A 100 -25.37 4.96 -8.04
CA GLU A 100 -26.23 6.01 -8.60
C GLU A 100 -26.72 5.70 -10.01
#